data_01b49007c306d4bce91f2df9e3fe9965
#
_entry.id   01b49007c306d4bce91f2df9e3fe9965
#
_cell.length_a   1.000
_cell.length_b   1.000
_cell.length_c   1.000
_cell.angle_alpha   90.00
_cell.angle_beta   90.00
_cell.angle_gamma   90.00
#
_symmetry.space_group_name_H-M   'P 1'
#
loop_
_entity.id
_entity.type
_entity.pdbx_description
1 polymer ?
#
loop_
_entity_poly.entity_id
_entity_poly.type
_entity_poly.pdbx_seq_one_letter_code
_entity_poly.pdbx_strand_id
1 'polypeptide(L)'
;GTGAETEISAMVTYLKEGMKFCMWHPDVRPSLALLDPELTIGLPANLTAWTGADALIHGIEGYCVPGFNPMCDGAALEGLSLISKSLVTAVEDPSNIVARGGMHVGSCLAGISFLKGLGLVHAIAHMVGAEYNTHHGLTNAIILPVVLKYNLPGMEEKVKRMSEAMQFEDHS
;
A
#
# COMPACT_ATOMS: atom_id res chain seq x y z
N GLY A 1 -4.39 8.49 -2.55
CA GLY A 1 -5.14 7.33 -2.09
C GLY A 1 -4.24 6.14 -1.82
N THR A 2 -4.81 5.12 -1.21
CA THR A 2 -4.10 3.88 -0.85
C THR A 2 -4.17 2.79 -1.92
N GLY A 3 -4.96 3.02 -2.98
CA GLY A 3 -5.22 2.05 -4.05
C GLY A 3 -6.36 1.07 -3.75
N ALA A 4 -6.90 1.08 -2.54
CA ALA A 4 -7.96 0.15 -2.12
C ALA A 4 -9.24 0.25 -2.97
N GLU A 5 -9.49 1.38 -3.60
CA GLU A 5 -10.61 1.63 -4.50
C GLU A 5 -10.58 0.80 -5.79
N THR A 6 -9.48 0.14 -6.08
CA THR A 6 -9.30 -0.64 -7.33
C THR A 6 -9.58 -2.13 -7.19
N GLU A 7 -9.95 -2.59 -5.98
CA GLU A 7 -10.10 -4.01 -5.67
C GLU A 7 -11.53 -4.40 -5.27
N ILE A 8 -11.79 -5.70 -5.07
CA ILE A 8 -13.13 -6.26 -4.83
C ILE A 8 -13.47 -6.38 -3.34
N SER A 9 -12.64 -5.88 -2.45
CA SER A 9 -12.88 -5.90 -1.01
C SER A 9 -13.31 -4.53 -0.49
N ALA A 10 -14.05 -4.54 0.61
CA ALA A 10 -14.35 -3.34 1.37
C ALA A 10 -14.03 -3.60 2.85
N MET A 11 -13.20 -2.75 3.44
CA MET A 11 -12.96 -2.76 4.87
C MET A 11 -14.06 -1.97 5.56
N VAL A 12 -14.81 -2.65 6.42
CA VAL A 12 -15.91 -2.06 7.18
C VAL A 12 -15.53 -1.96 8.65
N THR A 13 -15.66 -0.75 9.22
CA THR A 13 -15.50 -0.54 10.66
C THR A 13 -16.87 -0.55 11.33
N TYR A 14 -17.13 -1.53 12.18
CA TYR A 14 -18.35 -1.62 12.96
C TYR A 14 -18.12 -1.01 14.36
N LEU A 15 -18.45 0.28 14.45
CA LEU A 15 -18.12 1.10 15.64
C LEU A 15 -18.72 0.58 16.95
N LYS A 16 -19.90 -0.05 16.93
CA LYS A 16 -20.55 -0.55 18.14
C LYS A 16 -19.78 -1.66 18.83
N GLU A 17 -19.05 -2.46 18.08
CA GLU A 17 -18.31 -3.61 18.58
C GLU A 17 -16.79 -3.42 18.50
N GLY A 18 -16.31 -2.26 18.03
CA GLY A 18 -14.89 -1.97 17.88
C GLY A 18 -14.18 -2.94 16.93
N MET A 19 -14.90 -3.44 15.92
CA MET A 19 -14.37 -4.43 14.98
C MET A 19 -14.16 -3.85 13.60
N LYS A 20 -13.10 -4.31 12.94
CA LYS A 20 -12.92 -4.15 11.49
C LYS A 20 -13.04 -5.52 10.82
N PHE A 21 -13.79 -5.58 9.74
CA PHE A 21 -13.90 -6.79 8.93
C PHE A 21 -13.89 -6.46 7.44
N CYS A 22 -13.39 -7.39 6.66
CA CYS A 22 -13.31 -7.26 5.22
C CYS A 22 -14.49 -8.01 4.57
N MET A 23 -15.19 -7.33 3.67
CA MET A 23 -16.21 -7.93 2.82
C MET A 23 -15.64 -8.14 1.42
N TRP A 24 -15.79 -9.35 0.90
CA TRP A 24 -15.37 -9.75 -0.43
C TRP A 24 -16.60 -10.05 -1.27
N HIS A 25 -16.87 -9.21 -2.26
CA HIS A 25 -17.96 -9.47 -3.18
C HIS A 25 -17.70 -8.78 -4.53
N PRO A 26 -17.97 -9.44 -5.66
CA PRO A 26 -17.80 -8.83 -6.99
C PRO A 26 -18.49 -7.48 -7.16
N ASP A 27 -19.67 -7.32 -6.55
CA ASP A 27 -20.47 -6.09 -6.65
C ASP A 27 -19.86 -4.91 -5.86
N VAL A 28 -18.89 -5.16 -4.99
CA VAL A 28 -18.15 -4.11 -4.27
C VAL A 28 -17.12 -3.45 -5.17
N ARG A 29 -16.65 -4.17 -6.20
CA ARG A 29 -15.66 -3.65 -7.13
C ARG A 29 -16.24 -2.49 -7.96
N PRO A 30 -15.56 -1.33 -8.02
CA PRO A 30 -15.97 -0.24 -8.87
C PRO A 30 -15.93 -0.64 -10.35
N SER A 31 -16.88 -0.16 -11.14
CA SER A 31 -16.87 -0.36 -12.59
C SER A 31 -15.81 0.47 -13.29
N LEU A 32 -15.37 1.55 -12.65
CA LEU A 32 -14.35 2.47 -13.14
C LEU A 32 -13.66 3.13 -11.96
N ALA A 33 -12.33 3.12 -11.95
CA ALA A 33 -11.50 3.92 -11.04
C ALA A 33 -10.87 5.08 -11.83
N LEU A 34 -11.19 6.32 -11.44
CA LEU A 34 -10.61 7.52 -12.03
C LEU A 34 -9.44 8.00 -11.18
N LEU A 35 -8.25 7.96 -11.74
CA LEU A 35 -7.01 8.36 -11.09
C LEU A 35 -6.67 9.81 -11.44
N ASP A 36 -7.39 10.75 -10.85
CA ASP A 36 -7.20 12.18 -11.07
C ASP A 36 -6.27 12.77 -9.99
N PRO A 37 -5.02 13.10 -10.32
CA PRO A 37 -4.07 13.61 -9.35
C PRO A 37 -4.43 15.01 -8.83
N GLU A 38 -5.23 15.81 -9.55
CA GLU A 38 -5.63 17.15 -9.13
C GLU A 38 -6.48 17.10 -7.85
N LEU A 39 -7.25 16.04 -7.65
CA LEU A 39 -8.09 15.87 -6.46
C LEU A 39 -7.29 15.69 -5.17
N THR A 40 -5.99 15.42 -5.26
CA THR A 40 -5.13 15.21 -4.09
C THR A 40 -4.16 16.36 -3.81
N ILE A 41 -4.13 17.41 -4.63
CA ILE A 41 -3.24 18.58 -4.43
C ILE A 41 -3.45 19.21 -3.04
N GLY A 42 -4.70 19.28 -2.55
CA GLY A 42 -5.03 19.84 -1.25
C GLY A 42 -4.81 18.89 -0.06
N LEU A 43 -4.32 17.66 -0.28
CA LEU A 43 -4.13 16.70 0.81
C LEU A 43 -2.95 17.12 1.69
N PRO A 44 -3.12 17.24 3.04
CA PRO A 44 -2.03 17.57 3.95
C PRO A 44 -0.83 16.62 3.83
N ALA A 45 0.36 17.15 4.06
CA ALA A 45 1.62 16.40 3.91
C ALA A 45 1.66 15.12 4.75
N ASN A 46 1.18 15.18 6.00
CA ASN A 46 1.10 13.99 6.87
C ASN A 46 0.15 12.93 6.32
N LEU A 47 -1.01 13.31 5.79
CA LEU A 47 -1.94 12.36 5.16
C LEU A 47 -1.36 11.81 3.86
N THR A 48 -0.68 12.64 3.06
CA THR A 48 0.04 12.17 1.87
C THR A 48 1.08 11.11 2.24
N ALA A 49 1.88 11.37 3.29
CA ALA A 49 2.90 10.43 3.77
C ALA A 49 2.27 9.12 4.26
N TRP A 50 1.23 9.20 5.11
CA TRP A 50 0.61 8.01 5.70
C TRP A 50 -0.11 7.14 4.68
N THR A 51 -0.90 7.74 3.78
CA THR A 51 -1.59 6.98 2.73
C THR A 51 -0.62 6.46 1.67
N GLY A 52 0.45 7.20 1.38
CA GLY A 52 1.51 6.75 0.48
C GLY A 52 2.33 5.60 1.06
N ALA A 53 2.63 5.63 2.36
CA ALA A 53 3.26 4.51 3.06
C ALA A 53 2.36 3.26 3.04
N ASP A 54 1.05 3.43 3.22
CA ASP A 54 0.09 2.33 3.12
C ASP A 54 0.11 1.69 1.72
N ALA A 55 0.08 2.51 0.66
CA ALA A 55 0.20 2.03 -0.71
C ALA A 55 1.52 1.28 -0.97
N LEU A 56 2.63 1.77 -0.40
CA LEU A 56 3.93 1.08 -0.45
C LEU A 56 3.85 -0.30 0.20
N ILE A 57 3.21 -0.37 1.37
CA ILE A 57 3.07 -1.62 2.13
C ILE A 57 2.15 -2.61 1.42
N HIS A 58 1.10 -2.15 0.74
CA HIS A 58 0.29 -3.00 -0.15
C HIS A 58 1.16 -3.70 -1.20
N GLY A 59 2.05 -2.96 -1.86
CA GLY A 59 2.98 -3.53 -2.85
C GLY A 59 3.95 -4.52 -2.22
N ILE A 60 4.55 -4.19 -1.08
CA ILE A 60 5.50 -5.07 -0.37
C ILE A 60 4.80 -6.36 0.07
N GLU A 61 3.68 -6.26 0.78
CA GLU A 61 2.99 -7.44 1.29
C GLU A 61 2.38 -8.26 0.17
N GLY A 62 1.71 -7.63 -0.82
CA GLY A 62 1.16 -8.31 -1.98
C GLY A 62 2.22 -9.09 -2.76
N TYR A 63 3.44 -8.56 -2.89
CA TYR A 63 4.57 -9.26 -3.49
C TYR A 63 5.07 -10.42 -2.62
N CYS A 64 5.13 -10.22 -1.30
CA CYS A 64 5.67 -11.21 -0.36
C CYS A 64 4.73 -12.39 -0.10
N VAL A 65 3.41 -12.22 -0.23
CA VAL A 65 2.45 -13.32 -0.04
C VAL A 65 2.82 -14.53 -0.91
N PRO A 66 2.76 -15.76 -0.35
CA PRO A 66 3.01 -17.00 -1.10
C PRO A 66 1.99 -17.20 -2.24
N GLY A 67 2.41 -17.93 -3.25
CA GLY A 67 1.58 -18.28 -4.39
C GLY A 67 2.13 -17.77 -5.71
N PHE A 68 1.84 -18.47 -6.78
CA PHE A 68 2.27 -18.15 -8.13
C PHE A 68 1.21 -17.26 -8.80
N ASN A 69 1.46 -15.97 -8.85
CA ASN A 69 0.65 -15.01 -9.62
C ASN A 69 1.56 -13.91 -10.19
N PRO A 70 2.19 -14.17 -11.34
CA PRO A 70 3.15 -13.24 -11.94
C PRO A 70 2.53 -11.90 -12.36
N MET A 71 1.22 -11.82 -12.58
CA MET A 71 0.54 -10.55 -12.86
C MET A 71 0.49 -9.66 -11.62
N CYS A 72 0.11 -10.23 -10.46
CA CYS A 72 0.15 -9.52 -9.20
C CYS A 72 1.59 -9.15 -8.81
N ASP A 73 2.55 -10.04 -9.01
CA ASP A 73 3.96 -9.80 -8.71
C ASP A 73 4.55 -8.68 -9.57
N GLY A 74 4.22 -8.66 -10.87
CA GLY A 74 4.62 -7.58 -11.77
C GLY A 74 3.99 -6.24 -11.41
N ALA A 75 2.69 -6.23 -11.09
CA ALA A 75 2.00 -5.03 -10.64
C ALA A 75 2.59 -4.51 -9.32
N ALA A 76 2.94 -5.39 -8.38
CA ALA A 76 3.58 -5.00 -7.13
C ALA A 76 4.91 -4.28 -7.36
N LEU A 77 5.81 -4.87 -8.15
CA LEU A 77 7.14 -4.29 -8.42
C LEU A 77 7.06 -2.95 -9.15
N GLU A 78 6.20 -2.83 -10.15
CA GLU A 78 5.99 -1.55 -10.85
C GLU A 78 5.34 -0.53 -9.92
N GLY A 79 4.35 -0.93 -9.12
CA GLY A 79 3.74 -0.08 -8.10
C GLY A 79 4.77 0.45 -7.10
N LEU A 80 5.64 -0.40 -6.59
CA LEU A 80 6.74 -0.03 -5.68
C LEU A 80 7.71 0.96 -6.34
N SER A 81 8.06 0.75 -7.62
CA SER A 81 8.92 1.66 -8.37
C SER A 81 8.32 3.05 -8.49
N LEU A 82 7.05 3.15 -8.87
CA LEU A 82 6.35 4.44 -9.02
C LEU A 82 6.17 5.16 -7.69
N ILE A 83 5.78 4.45 -6.64
CA ILE A 83 5.60 5.00 -5.30
C ILE A 83 6.94 5.52 -4.76
N SER A 84 8.00 4.72 -4.86
CA SER A 84 9.33 5.09 -4.37
C SER A 84 9.84 6.38 -5.02
N LYS A 85 9.64 6.54 -6.32
CA LYS A 85 10.05 7.75 -7.07
C LYS A 85 9.21 8.99 -6.76
N SER A 86 7.98 8.79 -6.29
CA SER A 86 6.97 9.85 -6.24
C SER A 86 6.65 10.32 -4.83
N LEU A 87 6.73 9.44 -3.82
CA LEU A 87 6.19 9.69 -2.48
C LEU A 87 6.84 10.90 -1.80
N VAL A 88 8.16 10.94 -1.77
CA VAL A 88 8.89 12.04 -1.10
C VAL A 88 8.54 13.37 -1.75
N THR A 89 8.61 13.44 -3.07
CA THR A 89 8.24 14.66 -3.81
C THR A 89 6.77 15.06 -3.59
N ALA A 90 5.84 14.10 -3.56
CA ALA A 90 4.43 14.40 -3.32
C ALA A 90 4.16 14.92 -1.90
N VAL A 91 5.00 14.55 -0.92
CA VAL A 91 4.92 15.05 0.47
C VAL A 91 5.53 16.46 0.58
N GLU A 92 6.70 16.70 -0.03
CA GLU A 92 7.45 17.93 0.07
C GLU A 92 6.90 19.04 -0.82
N ASP A 93 6.41 18.67 -2.02
CA ASP A 93 5.74 19.57 -2.97
C ASP A 93 4.34 19.06 -3.30
N PRO A 94 3.32 19.41 -2.51
CA PRO A 94 1.94 18.99 -2.74
C PRO A 94 1.37 19.39 -4.09
N SER A 95 1.92 20.41 -4.74
CA SER A 95 1.47 20.90 -6.03
C SER A 95 2.05 20.15 -7.22
N ASN A 96 3.02 19.27 -7.00
CA ASN A 96 3.67 18.49 -8.05
C ASN A 96 2.72 17.42 -8.62
N ILE A 97 2.05 17.77 -9.70
CA ILE A 97 1.04 16.94 -10.34
C ILE A 97 1.61 15.62 -10.89
N VAL A 98 2.87 15.63 -11.31
CA VAL A 98 3.56 14.43 -11.83
C VAL A 98 3.78 13.43 -10.69
N ALA A 99 4.28 13.90 -9.53
CA ALA A 99 4.46 13.06 -8.36
C ALA A 99 3.11 12.54 -7.83
N ARG A 100 2.07 13.37 -7.79
CA ARG A 100 0.70 12.94 -7.45
C ARG A 100 0.18 11.87 -8.40
N GLY A 101 0.38 12.03 -9.71
CA GLY A 101 0.03 11.04 -10.72
C GLY A 101 0.78 9.72 -10.53
N GLY A 102 2.08 9.78 -10.27
CA GLY A 102 2.90 8.60 -9.95
C GLY A 102 2.38 7.86 -8.71
N MET A 103 1.99 8.59 -7.66
CA MET A 103 1.37 8.01 -6.47
C MET A 103 0.02 7.34 -6.78
N HIS A 104 -0.82 7.94 -7.61
CA HIS A 104 -2.11 7.35 -7.99
C HIS A 104 -1.95 6.05 -8.77
N VAL A 105 -1.11 6.05 -9.80
CA VAL A 105 -0.86 4.83 -10.59
C VAL A 105 -0.15 3.77 -9.76
N GLY A 106 0.87 4.17 -8.99
CA GLY A 106 1.60 3.25 -8.11
C GLY A 106 0.70 2.60 -7.06
N SER A 107 -0.18 3.37 -6.41
CA SER A 107 -1.12 2.85 -5.43
C SER A 107 -2.17 1.91 -6.07
N CYS A 108 -2.64 2.22 -7.27
CA CYS A 108 -3.54 1.35 -8.02
C CYS A 108 -2.90 -0.01 -8.32
N LEU A 109 -1.65 -0.02 -8.81
CA LEU A 109 -0.90 -1.24 -9.09
C LEU A 109 -0.63 -2.05 -7.81
N ALA A 110 -0.26 -1.37 -6.72
CA ALA A 110 -0.12 -2.01 -5.41
C ALA A 110 -1.44 -2.61 -4.92
N GLY A 111 -2.58 -1.91 -5.13
CA GLY A 111 -3.92 -2.41 -4.85
C GLY A 111 -4.28 -3.67 -5.65
N ILE A 112 -3.91 -3.73 -6.93
CA ILE A 112 -4.08 -4.94 -7.76
C ILE A 112 -3.22 -6.09 -7.22
N SER A 113 -2.02 -5.81 -6.74
CA SER A 113 -1.09 -6.85 -6.28
C SER A 113 -1.60 -7.64 -5.09
N PHE A 114 -2.31 -7.00 -4.16
CA PHE A 114 -2.82 -7.69 -2.98
C PHE A 114 -4.10 -8.51 -3.20
N LEU A 115 -4.52 -8.70 -4.45
CA LEU A 115 -5.44 -9.80 -4.78
C LEU A 115 -4.88 -11.18 -4.42
N LYS A 116 -3.55 -11.29 -4.25
CA LYS A 116 -2.91 -12.46 -3.64
C LYS A 116 -3.14 -12.56 -2.12
N GLY A 117 -3.49 -11.47 -1.48
CA GLY A 117 -3.61 -11.30 -0.05
C GLY A 117 -2.66 -10.24 0.50
N LEU A 118 -2.81 -9.94 1.78
CA LEU A 118 -1.94 -9.07 2.57
C LEU A 118 -1.23 -9.89 3.64
N GLY A 119 -0.28 -9.27 4.33
CA GLY A 119 0.56 -9.93 5.31
C GLY A 119 0.33 -9.49 6.75
N LEU A 120 1.37 -9.68 7.55
CA LEU A 120 1.34 -9.48 9.00
C LEU A 120 1.24 -8.00 9.39
N VAL A 121 1.75 -7.06 8.57
CA VAL A 121 1.63 -5.62 8.84
C VAL A 121 0.16 -5.23 8.90
N HIS A 122 -0.60 -5.57 7.86
CA HIS A 122 -2.03 -5.26 7.80
C HIS A 122 -2.83 -6.03 8.85
N ALA A 123 -2.49 -7.29 9.11
CA ALA A 123 -3.16 -8.08 10.15
C ALA A 123 -3.07 -7.42 11.53
N ILE A 124 -1.89 -6.94 11.92
CA ILE A 124 -1.68 -6.23 13.18
C ILE A 124 -2.36 -4.85 13.14
N ALA A 125 -2.16 -4.08 12.07
CA ALA A 125 -2.67 -2.72 11.97
C ALA A 125 -4.21 -2.65 12.00
N HIS A 126 -4.90 -3.63 11.45
CA HIS A 126 -6.36 -3.70 11.53
C HIS A 126 -6.84 -3.87 12.97
N MET A 127 -6.18 -4.73 13.75
CA MET A 127 -6.52 -4.94 15.17
C MET A 127 -6.22 -3.70 16.01
N VAL A 128 -5.02 -3.12 15.84
CA VAL A 128 -4.62 -1.88 16.54
C VAL A 128 -5.56 -0.73 16.16
N GLY A 129 -5.89 -0.59 14.89
CA GLY A 129 -6.80 0.46 14.43
C GLY A 129 -8.24 0.28 14.92
N ALA A 130 -8.71 -0.96 15.12
CA ALA A 130 -10.01 -1.24 15.68
C ALA A 130 -10.08 -0.87 17.17
N GLU A 131 -9.05 -1.23 17.94
CA GLU A 131 -8.98 -1.03 19.38
C GLU A 131 -8.71 0.44 19.76
N TYR A 132 -7.75 1.07 19.08
CA TYR A 132 -7.23 2.39 19.47
C TYR A 132 -7.60 3.52 18.52
N ASN A 133 -8.40 3.25 17.47
CA ASN A 133 -8.81 4.22 16.47
C ASN A 133 -7.63 5.00 15.85
N THR A 134 -6.53 4.31 15.59
CA THR A 134 -5.32 4.91 14.99
C THR A 134 -5.48 5.09 13.47
N HIS A 135 -4.71 6.04 12.89
CA HIS A 135 -4.68 6.19 11.46
C HIS A 135 -4.01 4.96 10.81
N HIS A 136 -4.73 4.29 9.92
CA HIS A 136 -4.32 3.00 9.34
C HIS A 136 -2.94 3.03 8.70
N GLY A 137 -2.70 3.97 7.78
CA GLY A 137 -1.41 4.07 7.08
C GLY A 137 -0.24 4.42 8.00
N LEU A 138 -0.46 5.27 9.02
CA LEU A 138 0.56 5.54 10.04
C LEU A 138 0.89 4.29 10.85
N THR A 139 -0.13 3.55 11.26
CA THR A 139 0.05 2.30 12.02
C THR A 139 0.81 1.27 11.20
N ASN A 140 0.46 1.10 9.93
CA ASN A 140 1.19 0.23 8.99
C ASN A 140 2.66 0.64 8.88
N ALA A 141 2.95 1.94 8.72
CA ALA A 141 4.31 2.44 8.60
C ALA A 141 5.18 2.17 9.85
N ILE A 142 4.58 2.29 11.05
CA ILE A 142 5.26 2.01 12.32
C ILE A 142 5.56 0.52 12.49
N ILE A 143 4.65 -0.35 12.05
CA ILE A 143 4.77 -1.81 12.20
C ILE A 143 5.71 -2.42 11.17
N LEU A 144 5.77 -1.85 9.96
CA LEU A 144 6.52 -2.40 8.82
C LEU A 144 7.96 -2.81 9.14
N PRO A 145 8.81 -1.98 9.79
CA PRO A 145 10.21 -2.35 10.02
C PRO A 145 10.37 -3.61 10.87
N VAL A 146 9.49 -3.80 11.86
CA VAL A 146 9.51 -4.96 12.75
C VAL A 146 9.10 -6.22 12.00
N VAL A 147 8.04 -6.12 11.20
CA VAL A 147 7.53 -7.26 10.41
C VAL A 147 8.50 -7.63 9.30
N LEU A 148 9.12 -6.65 8.63
CA LEU A 148 10.15 -6.94 7.63
C LEU A 148 11.30 -7.72 8.26
N LYS A 149 11.82 -7.27 9.39
CA LYS A 149 12.90 -7.97 10.10
C LYS A 149 12.52 -9.41 10.47
N TYR A 150 11.26 -9.65 10.81
CA TYR A 150 10.74 -10.98 11.12
C TYR A 150 10.61 -11.85 9.87
N ASN A 151 10.17 -11.28 8.75
CA ASN A 151 9.89 -12.01 7.51
C ASN A 151 11.11 -12.20 6.59
N LEU A 152 12.14 -11.36 6.72
CA LEU A 152 13.32 -11.37 5.84
C LEU A 152 13.99 -12.75 5.69
N PRO A 153 14.17 -13.55 6.76
CA PRO A 153 14.74 -14.87 6.61
C PRO A 153 13.93 -15.74 5.64
N GLY A 154 14.57 -16.17 4.56
CA GLY A 154 13.95 -17.00 3.51
C GLY A 154 13.26 -16.23 2.39
N MET A 155 13.39 -14.89 2.35
CA MET A 155 12.81 -14.04 1.29
C MET A 155 13.85 -13.17 0.57
N GLU A 156 15.13 -13.54 0.63
CA GLU A 156 16.26 -12.74 0.14
C GLU A 156 16.09 -12.35 -1.34
N GLU A 157 15.66 -13.29 -2.19
CA GLU A 157 15.43 -13.01 -3.61
C GLU A 157 14.29 -12.01 -3.84
N LYS A 158 13.20 -12.11 -3.06
CA LYS A 158 12.11 -11.13 -3.14
C LYS A 158 12.54 -9.76 -2.68
N VAL A 159 13.31 -9.70 -1.60
CA VAL A 159 13.86 -8.44 -1.07
C VAL A 159 14.75 -7.77 -2.09
N LYS A 160 15.66 -8.53 -2.72
CA LYS A 160 16.53 -8.02 -3.78
C LYS A 160 15.71 -7.39 -4.91
N ARG A 161 14.72 -8.09 -5.44
CA ARG A 161 13.87 -7.56 -6.52
C ARG A 161 13.07 -6.32 -6.11
N MET A 162 12.59 -6.26 -4.87
CA MET A 162 11.93 -5.06 -4.36
C MET A 162 12.90 -3.88 -4.24
N SER A 163 14.11 -4.11 -3.73
CA SER A 163 15.16 -3.08 -3.64
C SER A 163 15.54 -2.55 -5.02
N GLU A 164 15.70 -3.43 -6.01
CA GLU A 164 15.97 -3.05 -7.39
C GLU A 164 14.82 -2.21 -7.98
N ALA A 165 13.57 -2.61 -7.76
CA ALA A 165 12.40 -1.87 -8.23
C ALA A 165 12.29 -0.49 -7.59
N MET A 166 12.57 -0.38 -6.30
CA MET A 166 12.58 0.88 -5.55
C MET A 166 13.84 1.72 -5.76
N GLN A 167 14.84 1.21 -6.50
CA GLN A 167 16.12 1.86 -6.76
C GLN A 167 16.90 2.18 -5.47
N PHE A 168 16.79 1.32 -4.46
CA PHE A 168 17.66 1.42 -3.30
C PHE A 168 19.07 0.96 -3.69
N GLU A 169 20.06 1.80 -3.41
CA GLU A 169 21.46 1.43 -3.59
C GLU A 169 21.82 0.33 -2.57
N ASP A 170 22.55 -0.67 -3.06
CA ASP A 170 23.10 -1.69 -2.18
C ASP A 170 24.31 -1.07 -1.43
N HIS A 171 24.11 -0.78 -0.17
CA HIS A 171 25.18 -0.27 0.72
C HIS A 171 25.86 -1.40 1.51
N SER A 172 25.83 -2.63 0.95
CA SER A 172 26.51 -3.79 1.56
C SER A 172 28.04 -3.69 1.52
#